data_4f7acba545612a5909d86da052627888
#
_entry.id   4f7acba545612a5909d86da052627888
#
_cell.length_a   1.000
_cell.length_b   1.000
_cell.length_c   1.000
_cell.angle_alpha   90.00
_cell.angle_beta   90.00
_cell.angle_gamma   90.00
#
_symmetry.space_group_name_H-M   'P 1'
#
loop_
_entity.id
_entity.type
_entity.pdbx_description
1 polymer ?
#
loop_
_entity_poly.entity_id
_entity_poly.type
_entity_poly.pdbx_seq_one_letter_code
_entity_poly.pdbx_strand_id
1 'polypeptide(L)'
;MYAAIIKNADSSVTDEEANMAAYTIVKLDYKGAYDSNYQYQTYTDEQSAQIKAQADAVVEALAGGSSLEDAAKAAGTTATTGTYATYVDPDAEKTDDSDKKSDDTESTESSESSDSKTKDSVYTTNNLDQSVVDALNSLEEGQTSDLITTDSTYYIVRLDKKTDDKATESNRKTVKGNKEDKYYNGILSGWQDDE
;
A
#
# COMPACT_ATOMS: atom_id res chain seq x y z
N MET A 1 1.54 -33.43 10.80
CA MET A 1 2.46 -32.68 11.70
C MET A 1 2.01 -31.25 11.89
N TYR A 2 1.88 -30.42 10.87
CA TYR A 2 1.47 -29.00 10.93
C TYR A 2 0.24 -28.77 11.87
N ALA A 3 -0.91 -29.41 11.57
CA ALA A 3 -2.14 -29.25 12.34
C ALA A 3 -2.02 -29.61 13.85
N ALA A 4 -1.07 -30.47 14.21
CA ALA A 4 -0.82 -30.82 15.61
C ALA A 4 0.00 -29.74 16.34
N ILE A 5 0.92 -29.10 15.62
CA ILE A 5 1.79 -28.05 16.17
C ILE A 5 0.99 -26.76 16.37
N ILE A 6 0.25 -26.32 15.34
CA ILE A 6 -0.49 -25.04 15.40
C ILE A 6 -1.66 -25.05 16.40
N LYS A 7 -2.05 -26.22 16.92
CA LYS A 7 -3.10 -26.32 17.93
C LYS A 7 -2.81 -25.52 19.20
N ASN A 8 -1.52 -25.25 19.48
CA ASN A 8 -1.06 -24.47 20.62
C ASN A 8 -0.68 -23.02 20.25
N ALA A 9 -0.82 -22.65 18.96
CA ALA A 9 -0.57 -21.27 18.53
C ALA A 9 -1.68 -20.36 19.06
N ASP A 10 -1.29 -19.20 19.60
CA ASP A 10 -2.24 -18.10 19.76
C ASP A 10 -2.43 -17.42 18.41
N SER A 11 -3.44 -17.85 17.68
CA SER A 11 -3.81 -17.31 16.36
C SER A 11 -5.08 -16.46 16.44
N SER A 12 -5.45 -15.99 17.63
CA SER A 12 -6.55 -15.04 17.80
C SER A 12 -6.25 -13.74 17.03
N VAL A 13 -7.29 -13.18 16.40
CA VAL A 13 -7.20 -11.94 15.62
C VAL A 13 -8.30 -11.01 16.09
N THR A 14 -7.92 -9.86 16.62
CA THR A 14 -8.86 -8.83 17.07
C THR A 14 -9.54 -8.16 15.88
N ASP A 15 -10.62 -7.42 16.15
CA ASP A 15 -11.30 -6.65 15.10
C ASP A 15 -10.41 -5.56 14.54
N GLU A 16 -9.58 -4.94 15.37
CA GLU A 16 -8.62 -3.91 14.97
C GLU A 16 -7.54 -4.47 14.04
N GLU A 17 -6.92 -5.61 14.40
CA GLU A 17 -5.90 -6.28 13.57
C GLU A 17 -6.44 -6.73 12.20
N ALA A 18 -7.72 -7.07 12.14
CA ALA A 18 -8.37 -7.54 10.92
C ALA A 18 -8.89 -6.41 10.05
N ASN A 19 -9.11 -5.21 10.61
CA ASN A 19 -9.87 -4.15 9.95
C ASN A 19 -9.27 -3.72 8.60
N MET A 20 -10.11 -3.71 7.59
CA MET A 20 -9.82 -3.21 6.25
C MET A 20 -10.78 -2.09 5.92
N ALA A 21 -10.25 -0.91 5.60
CA ALA A 21 -11.05 0.20 5.12
C ALA A 21 -11.12 0.21 3.59
N ALA A 22 -12.20 0.74 3.02
CA ALA A 22 -12.38 0.89 1.58
C ALA A 22 -12.16 2.34 1.16
N TYR A 23 -11.51 2.53 0.02
CA TYR A 23 -11.22 3.83 -0.54
C TYR A 23 -11.40 3.88 -2.05
N THR A 24 -11.57 5.09 -2.56
CA THR A 24 -11.44 5.42 -3.99
C THR A 24 -10.26 6.38 -4.16
N ILE A 25 -9.44 6.17 -5.19
CA ILE A 25 -8.22 6.94 -5.45
C ILE A 25 -8.12 7.35 -6.91
N VAL A 26 -7.69 8.58 -7.15
CA VAL A 26 -7.12 9.05 -8.41
C VAL A 26 -5.62 9.15 -8.23
N LYS A 27 -4.87 8.47 -9.11
CA LYS A 27 -3.41 8.46 -9.13
C LYS A 27 -2.93 9.01 -10.47
N LEU A 28 -2.03 9.97 -10.44
CA LEU A 28 -1.48 10.64 -11.61
C LEU A 28 0.04 10.75 -11.46
N ASP A 29 0.77 9.83 -12.08
CA ASP A 29 2.24 9.85 -12.09
C ASP A 29 2.71 10.96 -13.04
N TYR A 30 3.46 11.95 -12.52
CA TYR A 30 3.87 13.13 -13.31
C TYR A 30 5.35 13.15 -13.71
N LYS A 31 6.19 12.27 -13.17
CA LYS A 31 7.59 12.16 -13.57
C LYS A 31 7.84 11.14 -14.67
N GLY A 32 6.96 10.16 -14.80
CA GLY A 32 7.09 9.11 -15.81
C GLY A 32 6.21 7.91 -15.48
N ALA A 33 6.17 6.94 -16.38
CA ALA A 33 5.45 5.69 -16.21
C ALA A 33 6.23 4.54 -16.89
N TYR A 34 5.91 3.31 -16.47
CA TYR A 34 6.39 2.13 -17.16
C TYR A 34 5.55 1.86 -18.40
N ASP A 35 6.20 1.61 -19.52
CA ASP A 35 5.56 1.17 -20.76
C ASP A 35 5.17 -0.33 -20.70
N SER A 36 4.57 -0.83 -21.78
CA SER A 36 4.15 -2.23 -21.90
C SER A 36 5.30 -3.25 -21.85
N ASN A 37 6.54 -2.80 -21.99
CA ASN A 37 7.76 -3.61 -21.91
C ASN A 37 8.48 -3.47 -20.57
N TYR A 38 7.79 -2.86 -19.56
CA TYR A 38 8.35 -2.56 -18.24
C TYR A 38 9.58 -1.64 -18.28
N GLN A 39 9.72 -0.78 -19.34
CA GLN A 39 10.75 0.24 -19.40
C GLN A 39 10.17 1.55 -18.85
N TYR A 40 10.89 2.14 -17.88
CA TYR A 40 10.49 3.42 -17.32
C TYR A 40 10.72 4.55 -18.33
N GLN A 41 9.67 5.28 -18.65
CA GLN A 41 9.68 6.42 -19.55
C GLN A 41 9.51 7.70 -18.75
N THR A 42 10.55 8.52 -18.70
CA THR A 42 10.49 9.83 -18.05
C THR A 42 9.67 10.80 -18.90
N TYR A 43 8.77 11.52 -18.28
CA TYR A 43 7.95 12.52 -18.96
C TYR A 43 8.73 13.81 -19.21
N THR A 44 8.36 14.51 -20.30
CA THR A 44 8.84 15.86 -20.56
C THR A 44 8.14 16.86 -19.62
N ASP A 45 8.69 18.08 -19.52
CA ASP A 45 8.06 19.15 -18.72
C ASP A 45 6.64 19.46 -19.20
N GLU A 46 6.38 19.37 -20.50
CA GLU A 46 5.06 19.59 -21.10
C GLU A 46 4.08 18.47 -20.68
N GLN A 47 4.51 17.21 -20.70
CA GLN A 47 3.70 16.08 -20.23
C GLN A 47 3.41 16.19 -18.73
N SER A 48 4.41 16.52 -17.94
CA SER A 48 4.26 16.74 -16.49
C SER A 48 3.27 17.88 -16.20
N ALA A 49 3.33 18.98 -16.95
CA ALA A 49 2.40 20.11 -16.85
C ALA A 49 0.96 19.72 -17.24
N GLN A 50 0.78 18.86 -18.25
CA GLN A 50 -0.54 18.33 -18.63
C GLN A 50 -1.14 17.47 -17.51
N ILE A 51 -0.33 16.61 -16.86
CA ILE A 51 -0.77 15.78 -15.75
C ILE A 51 -1.14 16.65 -14.54
N LYS A 52 -0.36 17.71 -14.27
CA LYS A 52 -0.72 18.69 -13.25
C LYS A 52 -2.06 19.34 -13.54
N ALA A 53 -2.29 19.75 -14.78
CA ALA A 53 -3.56 20.34 -15.19
C ALA A 53 -4.75 19.37 -15.03
N GLN A 54 -4.54 18.07 -15.27
CA GLN A 54 -5.56 17.05 -14.99
C GLN A 54 -5.83 16.94 -13.48
N ALA A 55 -4.80 16.95 -12.63
CA ALA A 55 -4.98 16.92 -11.18
C ALA A 55 -5.77 18.17 -10.69
N ASP A 56 -5.41 19.35 -11.18
CA ASP A 56 -6.09 20.61 -10.85
C ASP A 56 -7.55 20.59 -11.31
N ALA A 57 -7.84 20.04 -12.50
CA ALA A 57 -9.21 19.89 -13.01
C ALA A 57 -10.07 18.94 -12.15
N VAL A 58 -9.49 17.86 -11.62
CA VAL A 58 -10.18 16.98 -10.65
C VAL A 58 -10.54 17.78 -9.39
N VAL A 59 -9.59 18.53 -8.83
CA VAL A 59 -9.82 19.35 -7.62
C VAL A 59 -10.91 20.41 -7.87
N GLU A 60 -10.88 21.08 -9.02
CA GLU A 60 -11.89 22.08 -9.38
C GLU A 60 -13.29 21.46 -9.51
N ALA A 61 -13.39 20.29 -10.15
CA ALA A 61 -14.66 19.59 -10.29
C ALA A 61 -15.22 19.13 -8.94
N LEU A 62 -14.37 18.66 -8.02
CA LEU A 62 -14.75 18.31 -6.65
C LEU A 62 -15.26 19.53 -5.87
N ALA A 63 -14.57 20.67 -5.99
CA ALA A 63 -15.02 21.93 -5.40
C ALA A 63 -16.39 22.38 -5.96
N GLY A 64 -16.69 22.01 -7.21
CA GLY A 64 -18.00 22.19 -7.85
C GLY A 64 -19.08 21.20 -7.42
N GLY A 65 -18.75 20.23 -6.54
CA GLY A 65 -19.69 19.24 -6.00
C GLY A 65 -19.81 17.95 -6.83
N SER A 66 -18.90 17.70 -7.78
CA SER A 66 -18.85 16.44 -8.51
C SER A 66 -18.38 15.28 -7.61
N SER A 67 -18.77 14.03 -7.96
CA SER A 67 -18.18 12.86 -7.35
C SER A 67 -16.71 12.71 -7.81
N LEU A 68 -15.89 11.97 -7.04
CA LEU A 68 -14.48 11.73 -7.42
C LEU A 68 -14.37 11.00 -8.77
N GLU A 69 -15.28 10.06 -9.03
CA GLU A 69 -15.36 9.31 -10.27
C GLU A 69 -15.71 10.19 -11.49
N ASP A 70 -16.71 11.07 -11.33
CA ASP A 70 -17.11 11.98 -12.39
C ASP A 70 -16.05 13.06 -12.64
N ALA A 71 -15.43 13.58 -11.58
CA ALA A 71 -14.34 14.53 -11.66
C ALA A 71 -13.12 13.94 -12.39
N ALA A 72 -12.71 12.72 -12.04
CA ALA A 72 -11.64 12.00 -12.72
C ALA A 72 -11.95 11.80 -14.21
N LYS A 73 -13.14 11.32 -14.52
CA LYS A 73 -13.57 11.09 -15.90
C LYS A 73 -13.59 12.40 -16.71
N ALA A 74 -14.07 13.48 -16.14
CA ALA A 74 -14.09 14.80 -16.79
C ALA A 74 -12.67 15.33 -17.06
N ALA A 75 -11.73 15.06 -16.18
CA ALA A 75 -10.31 15.41 -16.33
C ALA A 75 -9.53 14.44 -17.25
N GLY A 76 -10.19 13.43 -17.83
CA GLY A 76 -9.54 12.44 -18.71
C GLY A 76 -8.67 11.41 -17.97
N THR A 77 -8.95 11.17 -16.70
CA THR A 77 -8.30 10.14 -15.86
C THR A 77 -9.33 9.18 -15.27
N THR A 78 -8.89 8.28 -14.40
CA THR A 78 -9.74 7.24 -13.83
C THR A 78 -9.58 7.21 -12.31
N ALA A 79 -10.71 7.13 -11.61
CA ALA A 79 -10.73 6.76 -10.19
C ALA A 79 -10.80 5.23 -10.06
N THR A 80 -10.00 4.67 -9.15
CA THR A 80 -9.98 3.24 -8.83
C THR A 80 -10.33 3.01 -7.38
N THR A 81 -10.96 1.87 -7.09
CA THR A 81 -11.34 1.48 -5.73
C THR A 81 -10.37 0.45 -5.18
N GLY A 82 -10.15 0.48 -3.87
CA GLY A 82 -9.31 -0.49 -3.18
C GLY A 82 -9.69 -0.62 -1.71
N THR A 83 -8.96 -1.49 -1.04
CA THR A 83 -9.02 -1.63 0.42
C THR A 83 -7.62 -1.58 0.99
N TYR A 84 -7.48 -1.09 2.23
CA TYR A 84 -6.20 -1.05 2.92
C TYR A 84 -6.35 -1.49 4.38
N ALA A 85 -5.30 -2.10 4.93
CA ALA A 85 -5.25 -2.46 6.34
C ALA A 85 -5.05 -1.20 7.18
N THR A 86 -5.92 -0.99 8.16
CA THR A 86 -5.83 0.16 9.06
C THR A 86 -4.91 -0.11 10.25
N TYR A 87 -4.64 -1.38 10.55
CA TYR A 87 -3.74 -1.78 11.62
C TYR A 87 -2.29 -1.66 11.19
N VAL A 88 -1.50 -1.00 12.01
CA VAL A 88 -0.05 -0.90 11.87
C VAL A 88 0.58 -1.75 12.98
N ASP A 89 1.40 -2.73 12.60
CA ASP A 89 2.14 -3.56 13.55
C ASP A 89 3.09 -2.65 14.37
N PRO A 90 2.89 -2.55 15.71
CA PRO A 90 3.74 -1.72 16.55
C PRO A 90 5.19 -2.23 16.60
N ASP A 91 5.41 -3.51 16.29
CA ASP A 91 6.71 -4.17 16.27
C ASP A 91 7.35 -4.17 14.87
N ALA A 92 6.66 -3.64 13.85
CA ALA A 92 7.25 -3.45 12.54
C ALA A 92 8.42 -2.46 12.65
N GLU A 93 9.63 -2.91 12.33
CA GLU A 93 10.79 -2.00 12.24
C GLU A 93 10.46 -0.95 11.16
N LYS A 94 10.51 0.33 11.55
CA LYS A 94 10.46 1.43 10.59
C LYS A 94 11.69 1.28 9.71
N THR A 95 11.50 0.84 8.48
CA THR A 95 12.55 0.93 7.47
C THR A 95 12.75 2.42 7.20
N ASP A 96 13.79 2.96 7.81
CA ASP A 96 14.22 4.35 7.57
C ASP A 96 14.74 4.40 6.13
N ASP A 97 13.93 4.97 5.23
CA ASP A 97 14.24 5.10 3.79
C ASP A 97 15.19 6.30 3.54
N SER A 98 16.10 6.57 4.49
CA SER A 98 16.98 7.73 4.46
C SER A 98 18.43 7.47 4.09
N ASP A 99 18.77 6.33 3.42
CA ASP A 99 20.13 6.10 2.92
C ASP A 99 20.19 5.65 1.45
N LYS A 100 19.74 6.51 0.52
CA LYS A 100 20.27 6.53 -0.85
C LYS A 100 21.25 7.67 -1.04
N LYS A 101 22.42 7.50 -0.44
CA LYS A 101 23.61 8.25 -0.87
C LYS A 101 24.15 7.58 -2.15
N SER A 102 24.01 8.27 -3.25
CA SER A 102 24.63 7.92 -4.51
C SER A 102 26.15 7.84 -4.32
N ASP A 103 26.72 6.68 -4.59
CA ASP A 103 28.11 6.59 -5.00
C ASP A 103 28.22 5.67 -6.22
N ASP A 104 28.78 6.25 -7.26
CA ASP A 104 28.98 5.72 -8.60
C ASP A 104 30.17 4.76 -8.54
N THR A 105 30.00 3.49 -8.89
CA THR A 105 31.09 2.71 -9.52
C THR A 105 30.59 1.38 -10.09
N GLU A 106 30.95 1.18 -11.29
CA GLU A 106 30.88 0.15 -12.31
C GLU A 106 31.04 -1.32 -11.86
N SER A 107 30.23 -2.15 -12.53
CA SER A 107 30.47 -3.49 -13.07
C SER A 107 30.27 -4.74 -12.23
N THR A 108 29.57 -5.63 -12.89
CA THR A 108 29.68 -7.09 -13.07
C THR A 108 28.63 -7.96 -12.42
N GLU A 109 27.93 -8.67 -13.35
CA GLU A 109 27.03 -9.80 -13.19
C GLU A 109 27.18 -10.68 -11.94
N SER A 110 26.06 -10.89 -11.25
CA SER A 110 25.56 -12.24 -10.98
C SER A 110 24.14 -12.14 -10.42
N SER A 111 23.24 -12.91 -11.03
CA SER A 111 21.89 -13.17 -10.54
C SER A 111 21.97 -13.86 -9.19
N GLU A 112 21.73 -13.10 -8.14
CA GLU A 112 21.33 -13.65 -6.86
C GLU A 112 20.01 -13.01 -6.45
N SER A 113 19.04 -13.89 -6.24
CA SER A 113 17.78 -13.67 -5.59
C SER A 113 17.93 -12.68 -4.45
N SER A 114 17.41 -11.48 -4.58
CA SER A 114 17.32 -10.54 -3.47
C SER A 114 16.33 -11.11 -2.46
N ASP A 115 16.87 -11.90 -1.55
CA ASP A 115 16.21 -12.29 -0.31
C ASP A 115 16.10 -11.03 0.56
N SER A 116 15.11 -10.21 0.22
CA SER A 116 14.66 -9.13 1.08
C SER A 116 14.09 -9.80 2.31
N LYS A 117 14.88 -9.89 3.38
CA LYS A 117 14.42 -10.22 4.72
C LYS A 117 13.49 -9.10 5.19
N THR A 118 12.30 -9.03 4.61
CA THR A 118 11.16 -8.45 5.29
C THR A 118 10.96 -9.32 6.52
N LYS A 119 11.22 -8.76 7.69
CA LYS A 119 10.84 -9.36 8.97
C LYS A 119 9.39 -9.82 8.79
N ASP A 120 9.10 -11.09 9.04
CA ASP A 120 7.82 -11.75 8.78
C ASP A 120 6.69 -11.06 9.56
N SER A 121 6.16 -9.97 9.00
CA SER A 121 4.96 -9.36 9.54
C SER A 121 3.78 -10.30 9.30
N VAL A 122 3.08 -10.64 10.37
CA VAL A 122 1.86 -11.45 10.28
C VAL A 122 0.67 -10.65 9.75
N TYR A 123 0.81 -9.33 9.70
CA TYR A 123 -0.24 -8.41 9.29
C TYR A 123 -0.13 -8.03 7.82
N THR A 124 -1.26 -7.67 7.24
CA THR A 124 -1.31 -7.20 5.85
C THR A 124 -0.62 -5.86 5.73
N THR A 125 0.34 -5.76 4.82
CA THR A 125 1.02 -4.50 4.48
C THR A 125 0.29 -3.78 3.35
N ASN A 126 0.31 -2.46 3.39
CA ASN A 126 -0.26 -1.62 2.34
C ASN A 126 0.81 -1.33 1.27
N ASN A 127 0.40 -1.37 -0.02
CA ASN A 127 1.21 -0.89 -1.14
C ASN A 127 0.88 0.57 -1.50
N LEU A 128 0.31 1.32 -0.56
CA LEU A 128 0.01 2.74 -0.69
C LEU A 128 1.18 3.57 -0.19
N ASP A 129 1.36 4.74 -0.79
CA ASP A 129 2.25 5.75 -0.26
C ASP A 129 1.82 6.16 1.16
N GLN A 130 2.79 6.39 2.06
CA GLN A 130 2.47 6.71 3.46
C GLN A 130 1.62 7.98 3.58
N SER A 131 1.85 8.97 2.72
CA SER A 131 1.05 10.21 2.70
C SER A 131 -0.42 9.96 2.34
N VAL A 132 -0.67 8.94 1.50
CA VAL A 132 -2.04 8.50 1.15
C VAL A 132 -2.70 7.80 2.35
N VAL A 133 -1.97 6.93 3.04
CA VAL A 133 -2.47 6.25 4.26
C VAL A 133 -2.79 7.25 5.35
N ASP A 134 -1.90 8.22 5.58
CA ASP A 134 -2.09 9.28 6.58
C ASP A 134 -3.31 10.15 6.26
N ALA A 135 -3.50 10.48 4.98
CA ALA A 135 -4.68 11.21 4.53
C ALA A 135 -5.97 10.39 4.76
N LEU A 136 -6.00 9.12 4.33
CA LEU A 136 -7.16 8.24 4.52
C LEU A 136 -7.53 8.07 5.99
N ASN A 137 -6.54 7.94 6.88
CA ASN A 137 -6.75 7.82 8.32
C ASN A 137 -7.33 9.09 8.96
N SER A 138 -7.14 10.25 8.33
CA SER A 138 -7.67 11.54 8.80
C SER A 138 -9.08 11.87 8.30
N LEU A 139 -9.57 11.13 7.29
CA LEU A 139 -10.86 11.38 6.64
C LEU A 139 -12.03 10.73 7.39
N GLU A 140 -13.20 11.34 7.28
CA GLU A 140 -14.48 10.71 7.59
C GLU A 140 -15.02 9.95 6.36
N GLU A 141 -15.93 8.98 6.61
CA GLU A 141 -16.57 8.24 5.51
C GLU A 141 -17.25 9.17 4.52
N GLY A 142 -16.99 8.96 3.24
CA GLY A 142 -17.47 9.79 2.13
C GLY A 142 -16.67 11.06 1.90
N GLN A 143 -15.74 11.40 2.78
CA GLN A 143 -14.90 12.60 2.63
C GLN A 143 -13.76 12.34 1.64
N THR A 144 -13.47 13.36 0.82
CA THR A 144 -12.35 13.36 -0.13
C THR A 144 -11.23 14.27 0.38
N SER A 145 -9.98 13.86 0.16
CA SER A 145 -8.81 14.64 0.53
C SER A 145 -8.59 15.84 -0.38
N ASP A 146 -7.76 16.76 0.06
CA ASP A 146 -7.08 17.71 -0.82
C ASP A 146 -6.10 16.96 -1.76
N LEU A 147 -5.49 17.69 -2.71
CA LEU A 147 -4.44 17.15 -3.57
C LEU A 147 -3.19 16.80 -2.77
N ILE A 148 -2.85 15.51 -2.75
CA ILE A 148 -1.63 15.00 -2.14
C ILE A 148 -0.55 14.97 -3.23
N THR A 149 0.59 15.59 -2.95
CA THR A 149 1.73 15.64 -3.86
C THR A 149 2.90 14.89 -3.23
N THR A 150 3.40 13.88 -3.92
CA THR A 150 4.63 13.17 -3.59
C THR A 150 5.73 13.53 -4.59
N ASP A 151 6.89 12.89 -4.49
CA ASP A 151 8.02 13.18 -5.39
C ASP A 151 7.74 12.87 -6.87
N SER A 152 6.79 11.99 -7.19
CA SER A 152 6.51 11.53 -8.55
C SER A 152 5.05 11.46 -8.93
N THR A 153 4.13 11.63 -7.98
CA THR A 153 2.72 11.30 -8.16
C THR A 153 1.82 12.29 -7.46
N TYR A 154 0.72 12.64 -8.09
CA TYR A 154 -0.43 13.32 -7.47
C TYR A 154 -1.48 12.29 -7.09
N TYR A 155 -2.03 12.42 -5.88
CA TYR A 155 -3.13 11.59 -5.40
C TYR A 155 -4.28 12.45 -4.92
N ILE A 156 -5.50 11.96 -5.15
CA ILE A 156 -6.73 12.44 -4.52
C ILE A 156 -7.48 11.20 -4.07
N VAL A 157 -7.82 11.13 -2.79
CA VAL A 157 -8.42 9.93 -2.19
C VAL A 157 -9.73 10.27 -1.50
N ARG A 158 -10.64 9.32 -1.50
CA ARG A 158 -11.88 9.36 -0.71
C ARG A 158 -11.94 8.12 0.17
N LEU A 159 -12.25 8.31 1.45
CA LEU A 159 -12.55 7.20 2.34
C LEU A 159 -14.00 6.77 2.11
N ASP A 160 -14.21 5.61 1.53
CA ASP A 160 -15.56 5.12 1.22
C ASP A 160 -16.21 4.44 2.44
N LYS A 161 -15.41 3.66 3.20
CA LYS A 161 -15.85 2.99 4.45
C LYS A 161 -14.69 2.85 5.42
N LYS A 162 -14.91 3.09 6.69
CA LYS A 162 -13.96 2.82 7.78
C LYS A 162 -13.75 1.32 8.01
N THR A 163 -14.75 0.49 7.66
CA THR A 163 -14.69 -0.97 7.70
C THR A 163 -15.40 -1.54 6.50
N ASP A 164 -14.68 -2.31 5.68
CA ASP A 164 -15.27 -3.17 4.65
C ASP A 164 -15.40 -4.59 5.19
N ASP A 165 -16.61 -5.04 5.47
CA ASP A 165 -16.89 -6.32 6.14
C ASP A 165 -16.27 -7.51 5.41
N LYS A 166 -16.35 -7.52 4.07
CA LYS A 166 -15.84 -8.62 3.24
C LYS A 166 -14.33 -8.66 3.24
N ALA A 167 -13.68 -7.51 3.07
CA ALA A 167 -12.23 -7.40 3.09
C ALA A 167 -11.69 -7.71 4.49
N THR A 168 -12.33 -7.20 5.54
CA THR A 168 -12.00 -7.45 6.95
C THR A 168 -12.07 -8.94 7.29
N GLU A 169 -13.15 -9.63 6.88
CA GLU A 169 -13.26 -11.07 7.13
C GLU A 169 -12.20 -11.89 6.35
N SER A 170 -11.88 -11.48 5.14
CA SER A 170 -10.79 -12.08 4.37
C SER A 170 -9.43 -11.84 5.02
N ASN A 171 -9.17 -10.61 5.46
CA ASN A 171 -7.93 -10.25 6.15
C ASN A 171 -7.77 -10.99 7.48
N ARG A 172 -8.85 -11.15 8.24
CA ARG A 172 -8.86 -11.94 9.48
C ARG A 172 -8.33 -13.36 9.26
N LYS A 173 -8.75 -14.01 8.18
CA LYS A 173 -8.27 -15.36 7.81
C LYS A 173 -6.80 -15.35 7.44
N THR A 174 -6.37 -14.33 6.69
CA THR A 174 -4.97 -14.15 6.30
C THR A 174 -4.08 -13.95 7.52
N VAL A 175 -4.40 -12.99 8.38
CA VAL A 175 -3.63 -12.70 9.61
C VAL A 175 -3.58 -13.93 10.53
N LYS A 176 -4.70 -14.63 10.69
CA LYS A 176 -4.74 -15.88 11.44
C LYS A 176 -3.79 -16.93 10.88
N GLY A 177 -3.83 -17.17 9.57
CA GLY A 177 -2.94 -18.11 8.90
C GLY A 177 -1.47 -17.73 9.07
N ASN A 178 -1.13 -16.45 8.91
CA ASN A 178 0.23 -15.95 9.10
C ASN A 178 0.73 -16.13 10.53
N LYS A 179 -0.12 -15.91 11.55
CA LYS A 179 0.21 -16.17 12.97
C LYS A 179 0.49 -17.67 13.21
N GLU A 180 -0.31 -18.56 12.60
CA GLU A 180 -0.13 -20.01 12.68
C GLU A 180 1.17 -20.44 12.00
N ASP A 181 1.48 -19.91 10.82
CA ASP A 181 2.70 -20.19 10.06
C ASP A 181 3.95 -19.69 10.79
N LYS A 182 3.90 -18.48 11.35
CA LYS A 182 5.01 -17.92 12.14
C LYS A 182 5.30 -18.79 13.36
N TYR A 183 4.28 -19.25 14.07
CA TYR A 183 4.41 -20.15 15.20
C TYR A 183 5.03 -21.49 14.77
N TYR A 184 4.52 -22.08 13.68
CA TYR A 184 5.02 -23.35 13.13
C TYR A 184 6.49 -23.26 12.75
N ASN A 185 6.88 -22.21 12.02
CA ASN A 185 8.27 -21.99 11.59
C ASN A 185 9.20 -21.74 12.77
N GLY A 186 8.75 -21.04 13.82
CA GLY A 186 9.49 -20.84 15.05
C GLY A 186 9.81 -22.17 15.77
N ILE A 187 8.87 -23.11 15.79
CA ILE A 187 9.09 -24.45 16.37
C ILE A 187 10.11 -25.25 15.53
N LEU A 188 10.01 -25.18 14.19
CA LEU A 188 10.94 -25.89 13.30
C LEU A 188 12.38 -25.35 13.44
N SER A 189 12.54 -24.03 13.51
CA SER A 189 13.87 -23.41 13.68
C SER A 189 14.51 -23.84 15.01
N GLY A 190 13.73 -23.88 16.11
CA GLY A 190 14.25 -24.35 17.40
C GLY A 190 14.71 -25.80 17.39
N TRP A 191 14.18 -26.67 16.53
CA TRP A 191 14.65 -28.05 16.41
C TRP A 191 15.93 -28.18 15.58
N GLN A 192 16.22 -27.20 14.70
CA GLN A 192 17.44 -27.20 13.89
C GLN A 192 18.67 -26.69 14.67
N ASP A 193 18.43 -25.86 15.69
CA ASP A 193 19.51 -25.29 16.51
C ASP A 193 19.99 -26.25 17.61
N ASP A 194 19.28 -27.36 17.88
CA ASP A 194 19.60 -28.37 18.89
C ASP A 194 20.43 -29.57 18.34
N GLU A 195 20.83 -29.58 17.07
CA GLU A 195 21.73 -30.58 16.45
C GLU A 195 23.17 -30.03 16.27
#